data_35d222f576238b559791c56721879830
#
_entry.id   35d222f576238b559791c56721879830
#
_cell.length_a   1.000
_cell.length_b   1.000
_cell.length_c   1.000
_cell.angle_alpha   90.00
_cell.angle_beta   90.00
_cell.angle_gamma   90.00
#
_symmetry.space_group_name_H-M   'P 1'
#
loop_
_entity.id
_entity.type
_entity.pdbx_description
1 polymer ?
#
loop_
_entity_poly.entity_id
_entity_poly.type
_entity_poly.pdbx_seq_one_letter_code
_entity_poly.pdbx_strand_id
1 'polypeptide(L)' 'MTKEEARNVFGGSIVDNLLSLGAEPTNVVRQDGLIEWKSDGYIEVGGVQVWAYYYFEDGEDVDRCDWEDHMEIEVEECWI' A
#
# COMPACT_ATOMS: atom_id res chain seq x y z
N MET A 1 5.29 -7.93 -2.41
CA MET A 1 6.51 -7.55 -1.64
C MET A 1 6.09 -7.16 -0.22
N THR A 2 6.82 -7.62 0.76
CA THR A 2 6.58 -7.24 2.15
C THR A 2 7.13 -5.85 2.44
N LYS A 3 6.68 -5.24 3.57
CA LYS A 3 7.22 -3.95 4.00
C LYS A 3 8.73 -4.01 4.26
N GLU A 4 9.21 -5.10 4.85
CA GLU A 4 10.65 -5.28 5.08
C GLU A 4 11.44 -5.35 3.80
N GLU A 5 10.96 -6.13 2.83
CA GLU A 5 11.59 -6.22 1.51
C GLU A 5 11.63 -4.84 0.84
N ALA A 6 10.54 -4.09 0.91
CA ALA A 6 10.47 -2.75 0.34
C ALA A 6 11.48 -1.81 0.99
N ARG A 7 11.63 -1.85 2.32
CA ARG A 7 12.62 -1.05 3.03
C ARG A 7 14.04 -1.38 2.61
N ASN A 8 14.32 -2.66 2.39
CA ASN A 8 15.65 -3.11 1.97
C ASN A 8 15.98 -2.72 0.53
N VAL A 9 14.98 -2.73 -0.36
CA VAL A 9 15.17 -2.45 -1.79
C VAL A 9 15.10 -0.96 -2.10
N PHE A 10 14.16 -0.24 -1.50
CA PHE A 10 13.85 1.15 -1.85
C PHE A 10 14.27 2.17 -0.80
N GLY A 11 14.76 1.73 0.35
CA GLY A 11 15.17 2.60 1.45
C GLY A 11 14.23 2.55 2.65
N GLY A 12 14.76 2.89 3.83
CA GLY A 12 14.04 2.75 5.10
C GLY A 12 12.80 3.62 5.25
N SER A 13 12.68 4.71 4.49
CA SER A 13 11.54 5.63 4.58
C SER A 13 10.41 5.34 3.60
N ILE A 14 10.53 4.32 2.74
CA ILE A 14 9.55 4.06 1.68
C ILE A 14 8.14 3.81 2.25
N VAL A 15 8.03 3.06 3.32
CA VAL A 15 6.75 2.76 3.95
C VAL A 15 6.10 4.03 4.52
N ASP A 16 6.86 4.85 5.23
CA ASP A 16 6.36 6.11 5.79
C ASP A 16 5.95 7.08 4.68
N ASN A 17 6.70 7.13 3.60
CA ASN A 17 6.39 7.98 2.45
C ASN A 17 5.10 7.52 1.76
N LEU A 18 4.89 6.22 1.62
CA LEU A 18 3.64 5.67 1.06
C LEU A 18 2.44 5.98 1.97
N LEU A 19 2.60 5.83 3.28
CA LEU A 19 1.55 6.16 4.24
C LEU A 19 1.14 7.63 4.14
N SER A 20 2.09 8.52 3.91
CA SER A 20 1.83 9.97 3.83
C SER A 20 1.01 10.37 2.60
N LEU A 21 0.94 9.53 1.57
CA LEU A 21 0.17 9.79 0.37
C LEU A 21 -1.35 9.69 0.59
N GLY A 22 -1.76 9.00 1.65
CA GLY A 22 -3.16 8.68 1.86
C GLY A 22 -3.62 7.50 1.01
N ALA A 23 -4.87 7.12 1.15
CA ALA A 23 -5.45 6.00 0.40
C ALA A 23 -6.95 6.18 0.23
N GLU A 24 -7.50 5.50 -0.79
CA GLU A 24 -8.94 5.49 -1.07
C GLU A 24 -9.40 4.04 -1.31
N PRO A 25 -10.68 3.73 -1.01
CA PRO A 25 -11.22 2.40 -1.32
C PRO A 25 -11.32 2.19 -2.83
N THR A 26 -10.97 0.99 -3.27
CA THR A 26 -10.98 0.64 -4.70
C THR A 26 -12.30 0.03 -5.16
N ASN A 27 -13.21 -0.26 -4.23
CA ASN A 27 -14.45 -1.01 -4.44
C ASN A 27 -14.23 -2.49 -4.78
N VAL A 28 -13.04 -2.99 -4.52
CA VAL A 28 -12.71 -4.41 -4.68
C VAL A 28 -12.77 -5.10 -3.32
N VAL A 29 -13.42 -6.25 -3.28
CA VAL A 29 -13.45 -7.12 -2.10
C VAL A 29 -12.71 -8.40 -2.46
N ARG A 30 -11.68 -8.76 -1.70
CA ARG A 30 -10.91 -9.98 -1.92
C ARG A 30 -11.76 -11.22 -1.62
N GLN A 31 -11.28 -12.39 -2.08
CA GLN A 31 -11.96 -13.67 -1.86
C GLN A 31 -12.13 -14.00 -0.37
N ASP A 32 -11.21 -13.52 0.47
CA ASP A 32 -11.27 -13.69 1.92
C ASP A 32 -12.19 -12.69 2.63
N GLY A 33 -12.86 -11.82 1.86
CA GLY A 33 -13.80 -10.81 2.39
C GLY A 33 -13.15 -9.50 2.82
N LEU A 34 -11.84 -9.35 2.66
CA LEU A 34 -11.16 -8.10 3.00
C LEU A 34 -11.41 -7.03 1.95
N ILE A 35 -11.67 -5.81 2.41
CA ILE A 35 -11.92 -4.65 1.56
C ILE A 35 -10.59 -4.00 1.21
N GLU A 36 -10.36 -3.79 -0.10
CA GLU A 36 -9.12 -3.23 -0.61
C GLU A 36 -9.17 -1.70 -0.63
N TRP A 37 -8.07 -1.10 -0.17
CA TRP A 37 -7.76 0.31 -0.34
C TRP A 37 -6.43 0.43 -1.06
N LYS A 38 -6.25 1.47 -1.84
CA LYS A 38 -5.03 1.72 -2.60
C LYS A 38 -4.52 3.12 -2.29
N SER A 39 -3.20 3.29 -2.21
CA SER A 39 -2.60 4.61 -2.02
C SER A 39 -3.03 5.58 -3.11
N ASP A 40 -3.20 6.86 -2.75
CA ASP A 40 -3.65 7.91 -3.69
C ASP A 40 -2.64 8.19 -4.80
N GLY A 41 -1.43 7.70 -4.65
CA GLY A 41 -0.39 7.82 -5.65
C GLY A 41 0.67 6.75 -5.45
N TYR A 42 1.74 6.87 -6.22
CA TYR A 42 2.87 5.96 -6.14
C TYR A 42 4.17 6.75 -5.93
N ILE A 43 5.20 6.03 -5.51
CA ILE A 43 6.55 6.58 -5.40
C ILE A 43 7.39 5.92 -6.49
N GLU A 44 8.05 6.73 -7.31
CA GLU A 44 8.95 6.23 -8.34
C GLU A 44 10.35 6.06 -7.77
N VAL A 45 10.89 4.85 -7.87
CA VAL A 45 12.25 4.54 -7.45
C VAL A 45 12.90 3.66 -8.52
N GLY A 46 14.00 4.13 -9.09
CA GLY A 46 14.78 3.34 -10.03
C GLY A 46 14.02 2.85 -11.26
N GLY A 47 13.06 3.62 -11.76
CA GLY A 47 12.27 3.26 -12.94
C GLY A 47 11.07 2.37 -12.66
N VAL A 48 10.75 2.13 -11.40
CA VAL A 48 9.55 1.37 -11.02
C VAL A 48 8.61 2.23 -10.19
N GLN A 49 7.32 1.92 -10.25
CA GLN A 49 6.29 2.54 -9.43
C GLN A 49 6.03 1.66 -8.21
N VAL A 50 6.10 2.25 -7.03
CA VAL A 50 5.83 1.56 -5.76
C VAL A 50 4.49 2.03 -5.23
N TRP A 51 3.57 1.09 -5.05
CA TRP A 51 2.21 1.34 -4.60
C TRP A 51 1.97 0.68 -3.26
N ALA A 52 1.08 1.26 -2.45
CA ALA A 52 0.62 0.64 -1.21
C ALA A 52 -0.84 0.20 -1.37
N TYR A 53 -1.13 -1.02 -0.94
CA TYR A 53 -2.48 -1.53 -0.82
C TYR A 53 -2.75 -1.83 0.64
N TYR A 54 -3.98 -1.61 1.08
CA TYR A 54 -4.39 -1.86 2.46
C TYR A 54 -5.65 -2.72 2.44
N TYR A 55 -5.73 -3.66 3.37
CA TYR A 55 -6.84 -4.59 3.44
C TYR A 55 -7.46 -4.58 4.83
N PHE A 56 -8.75 -4.29 4.87
CA PHE A 56 -9.51 -4.16 6.13
C PHE A 56 -10.69 -5.11 6.13
N GLU A 57 -11.09 -5.57 7.33
CA GLU A 57 -12.31 -6.33 7.50
C GLU A 57 -13.54 -5.43 7.31
N ASP A 58 -14.62 -6.02 6.81
CA ASP A 58 -15.89 -5.30 6.67
C ASP A 58 -16.39 -4.83 8.04
N GLY A 59 -16.69 -3.53 8.14
CA GLY A 59 -17.12 -2.93 9.40
C GLY A 59 -15.98 -2.48 10.30
N GLU A 60 -14.73 -2.71 9.92
CA GLU A 60 -13.56 -2.24 10.68
C GLU A 60 -13.48 -0.72 10.65
N ASP A 61 -13.18 -0.10 11.80
CA ASP A 61 -13.03 1.36 11.89
C ASP A 61 -11.64 1.77 11.39
N VAL A 62 -11.54 2.12 10.11
CA VAL A 62 -10.27 2.47 9.46
C VAL A 62 -9.62 3.72 10.07
N ASP A 63 -10.40 4.61 10.68
CA ASP A 63 -9.85 5.81 11.31
C ASP A 63 -9.06 5.51 12.59
N ARG A 64 -9.28 4.34 13.17
CA ARG A 64 -8.63 3.89 14.41
C ARG A 64 -7.61 2.78 14.20
N CYS A 65 -7.47 2.29 12.97
CA CYS A 65 -6.54 1.22 12.65
C CYS A 65 -5.13 1.76 12.44
N ASP A 66 -4.15 0.92 12.73
CA ASP A 66 -2.77 1.15 12.30
C ASP A 66 -2.66 0.72 10.84
N TRP A 67 -2.63 1.67 9.94
CA TRP A 67 -2.60 1.42 8.50
C TRP A 67 -1.37 0.63 8.08
N GLU A 68 -0.24 0.82 8.76
CA GLU A 68 0.99 0.09 8.45
C GLU A 68 0.81 -1.43 8.61
N ASP A 69 0.03 -1.85 9.62
CA ASP A 69 -0.22 -3.28 9.87
C ASP A 69 -1.09 -3.93 8.79
N HIS A 70 -1.81 -3.13 8.00
CA HIS A 70 -2.71 -3.60 6.94
C HIS A 70 -2.10 -3.44 5.54
N MET A 71 -0.86 -2.98 5.46
CA MET A 71 -0.22 -2.61 4.20
C MET A 71 0.41 -3.79 3.48
N GLU A 72 0.19 -3.86 2.17
CA GLU A 72 0.97 -4.68 1.24
C GLU A 72 1.60 -3.77 0.20
N ILE A 73 2.79 -4.10 -0.26
CA ILE A 73 3.53 -3.31 -1.25
C ILE A 73 3.43 -3.99 -2.60
N GLU A 74 3.07 -3.21 -3.62
CA GLU A 74 3.06 -3.65 -5.02
C GLU A 74 4.03 -2.81 -5.82
N VAL A 75 4.74 -3.45 -6.73
CA VAL A 75 5.72 -2.79 -7.59
C VAL A 75 5.31 -3.00 -9.04
N GLU A 76 5.19 -1.90 -9.77
CA GLU A 76 4.89 -1.92 -11.21
C GLU A 76 6.06 -1.31 -11.97
N GLU A 77 6.45 -1.92 -13.09
CA GLU A 77 7.47 -1.37 -13.96
C GLU A 77 6.90 -0.20 -14.76
N CYS A 78 7.68 0.88 -14.83
CA CYS A 78 7.36 2.01 -15.70
C CYS A 78 7.83 1.69 -17.11
N TRP A 79 6.91 1.37 -18.00
CA TRP A 79 7.22 1.23 -19.43
C TRP A 79 7.12 2.60 -20.10
N ILE A 80 8.17 2.95 -20.81
CA ILE A 80 8.20 4.17 -21.62
C ILE A 80 8.04 3.76 -23.07
#